data_b336305f520265256ebd2d6c40559001
#
_entry.id   b336305f520265256ebd2d6c40559001
#
_cell.length_a   1.000
_cell.length_b   1.000
_cell.length_c   1.000
_cell.angle_alpha   90.00
_cell.angle_beta   90.00
_cell.angle_gamma   90.00
#
_symmetry.space_group_name_H-M   'P 1'
#
loop_
_entity.id
_entity.type
_entity.pdbx_description
1 polymer ?
#
loop_
_entity_poly.entity_id
_entity_poly.type
_entity_poly.pdbx_seq_one_letter_code
_entity_poly.pdbx_strand_id
1 'polypeptide(L)'
;MKPIERRTFLKEAARAAAGIFLLLVGPLAVFSQEERVLRTPSGVEIRVACPSFAPGEPMLLVLKGSSGVNAAVVKFLNRTLVMRPRPSGGDSQAFLGIDLDVKPGVYRLDVKVEKKDGSEEVLHRDIIVLDRVFPTERLWVKQDYVTPPRAVRERIRREAELVRTIFSLVTPEWLGDGAFIAPHPADHFPNFGQRRLTNNTLRTVHGGVDVKVPFGDPIKAVNAGRVVLASSLFLSGNTVIIDHGLGVFSYYCHMSKLLVRRGDRVGKGDVIGKCGTTGRSTGPHLHWTMRIFDSRVDPYEMLLLPVEERGHEPRRP
;
A
#
# COMPACT_ATOMS: atom_id res chain seq x y z
N MET A 1 38.67 34.73 -58.23
CA MET A 1 37.20 34.69 -58.34
C MET A 1 36.64 34.86 -56.95
N LYS A 2 35.80 35.87 -56.77
CA LYS A 2 35.27 36.38 -55.49
C LYS A 2 34.28 35.41 -54.83
N PRO A 3 34.21 35.36 -53.47
CA PRO A 3 33.16 34.59 -52.77
C PRO A 3 31.85 35.37 -52.77
N ILE A 4 30.81 34.71 -53.28
CA ILE A 4 29.42 35.24 -53.35
C ILE A 4 28.69 34.79 -52.09
N GLU A 5 28.26 35.78 -51.39
CA GLU A 5 27.13 35.89 -50.47
C GLU A 5 26.33 34.63 -50.07
N ARG A 6 26.57 34.19 -48.85
CA ARG A 6 25.70 33.31 -48.03
C ARG A 6 25.07 34.09 -46.88
N ARG A 7 24.51 35.27 -47.16
CA ARG A 7 23.91 36.10 -46.08
C ARG A 7 22.46 36.52 -46.22
N THR A 8 21.78 36.02 -47.24
CA THR A 8 20.38 36.48 -47.49
C THR A 8 19.31 35.40 -47.32
N PHE A 9 19.64 34.13 -47.13
CA PHE A 9 18.62 33.06 -46.99
C PHE A 9 18.28 32.69 -45.53
N LEU A 10 18.86 33.33 -44.54
CA LEU A 10 18.64 33.04 -43.12
C LEU A 10 17.79 34.08 -42.38
N LYS A 11 17.24 35.07 -43.09
CA LYS A 11 16.36 36.11 -42.50
C LYS A 11 14.88 35.98 -42.79
N GLU A 12 14.45 35.14 -43.72
CA GLU A 12 13.02 34.94 -44.03
C GLU A 12 12.41 33.67 -43.43
N ALA A 13 13.23 32.70 -42.94
CA ALA A 13 12.73 31.53 -42.23
C ALA A 13 12.46 31.76 -40.73
N ALA A 14 12.75 32.96 -40.20
CA ALA A 14 12.59 33.29 -38.78
C ALA A 14 11.31 34.10 -38.45
N ARG A 15 10.36 34.24 -39.38
CA ARG A 15 9.12 35.00 -39.17
C ARG A 15 7.82 34.19 -39.29
N ALA A 16 7.88 32.88 -39.46
CA ALA A 16 6.67 32.05 -39.62
C ALA A 16 6.54 30.92 -38.57
N ALA A 17 7.25 30.98 -37.42
CA ALA A 17 7.13 30.00 -36.35
C ALA A 17 7.05 30.64 -34.97
N ALA A 18 6.47 31.82 -34.84
CA ALA A 18 5.97 32.35 -33.57
C ALA A 18 4.47 31.95 -33.41
N GLY A 19 4.16 30.71 -33.72
CA GLY A 19 2.93 30.03 -33.30
C GLY A 19 3.10 29.65 -31.84
N ILE A 20 2.33 30.32 -31.01
CA ILE A 20 2.13 30.16 -29.60
C ILE A 20 1.94 28.66 -29.26
N PHE A 21 3.01 27.97 -28.91
CA PHE A 21 2.92 26.77 -28.11
C PHE A 21 2.73 27.24 -26.65
N LEU A 22 1.49 27.68 -26.37
CA LEU A 22 1.00 27.77 -25.02
C LEU A 22 0.98 26.31 -24.54
N LEU A 23 2.07 25.83 -23.99
CA LEU A 23 2.07 24.71 -23.07
C LEU A 23 1.09 25.13 -21.96
N LEU A 24 -0.16 24.70 -22.11
CA LEU A 24 -1.05 24.48 -20.99
C LEU A 24 -0.33 23.48 -20.06
N VAL A 25 0.61 24.00 -19.28
CA VAL A 25 0.91 23.43 -17.98
C VAL A 25 -0.39 23.69 -17.21
N GLY A 26 -1.34 22.79 -17.41
CA GLY A 26 -2.46 22.70 -16.49
C GLY A 26 -1.85 22.63 -15.09
N PRO A 27 -2.48 23.25 -14.07
CA PRO A 27 -1.98 23.14 -12.73
C PRO A 27 -1.73 21.64 -12.50
N LEU A 28 -0.52 21.28 -12.07
CA LEU A 28 -0.27 20.00 -11.45
C LEU A 28 -1.44 19.82 -10.49
N ALA A 29 -2.37 18.95 -10.88
CA ALA A 29 -3.43 18.56 -10.00
C ALA A 29 -2.70 17.97 -8.81
N VAL A 30 -2.53 18.77 -7.78
CA VAL A 30 -2.34 18.31 -6.43
C VAL A 30 -3.57 17.43 -6.25
N PHE A 31 -3.39 16.11 -6.39
CA PHE A 31 -4.44 15.15 -6.08
C PHE A 31 -4.77 15.41 -4.61
N SER A 32 -5.73 16.30 -4.38
CA SER A 32 -6.34 16.44 -3.08
C SER A 32 -6.93 15.07 -2.82
N GLN A 33 -6.46 14.41 -1.75
CA GLN A 33 -7.13 13.21 -1.25
C GLN A 33 -8.61 13.51 -1.27
N GLU A 34 -9.40 12.78 -2.08
CA GLU A 34 -10.84 12.92 -2.06
C GLU A 34 -11.33 12.39 -0.71
N GLU A 35 -11.33 13.27 0.29
CA GLU A 35 -11.94 12.98 1.56
C GLU A 35 -13.45 13.05 1.38
N ARG A 36 -14.11 11.93 1.47
CA ARG A 36 -15.58 11.85 1.40
C ARG A 36 -16.15 11.76 2.82
N VAL A 37 -17.06 12.65 3.12
CA VAL A 37 -17.74 12.68 4.41
C VAL A 37 -19.13 12.08 4.26
N LEU A 38 -19.39 11.02 5.01
CA LEU A 38 -20.70 10.39 5.16
C LEU A 38 -21.30 10.88 6.47
N ARG A 39 -22.52 11.39 6.44
CA ARG A 39 -23.24 11.84 7.64
C ARG A 39 -24.58 11.14 7.74
N THR A 40 -24.86 10.60 8.92
CA THR A 40 -26.18 10.06 9.24
C THR A 40 -27.17 11.20 9.53
N PRO A 41 -28.48 10.93 9.51
CA PRO A 41 -29.50 11.90 9.93
C PRO A 41 -29.27 12.45 11.34
N SER A 42 -28.73 11.65 12.26
CA SER A 42 -28.38 12.09 13.61
C SER A 42 -27.03 12.82 13.73
N GLY A 43 -26.32 13.04 12.61
CA GLY A 43 -25.08 13.78 12.58
C GLY A 43 -23.80 12.95 12.84
N VAL A 44 -23.89 11.62 12.93
CA VAL A 44 -22.69 10.78 13.01
C VAL A 44 -21.88 10.91 11.72
N GLU A 45 -20.60 11.23 11.83
CA GLU A 45 -19.72 11.47 10.71
C GLU A 45 -18.72 10.32 10.54
N ILE A 46 -18.63 9.80 9.30
CA ILE A 46 -17.58 8.87 8.87
C ILE A 46 -16.86 9.49 7.69
N ARG A 47 -15.57 9.73 7.86
CA ARG A 47 -14.68 10.21 6.78
C ARG A 47 -14.07 9.03 6.08
N VAL A 48 -14.00 9.11 4.75
CA VAL A 48 -13.37 8.12 3.88
C VAL A 48 -12.27 8.82 3.10
N ALA A 49 -11.02 8.51 3.38
CA ALA A 49 -9.86 9.01 2.65
C ALA A 49 -9.31 7.89 1.76
N CYS A 50 -9.15 8.17 0.47
CA CYS A 50 -8.55 7.28 -0.52
C CYS A 50 -7.92 8.15 -1.61
N PRO A 51 -6.71 7.84 -2.10
CA PRO A 51 -6.01 8.69 -3.08
C PRO A 51 -6.82 8.90 -4.36
N SER A 52 -7.29 7.85 -5.01
CA SER A 52 -8.02 7.98 -6.29
C SER A 52 -9.15 6.97 -6.49
N PHE A 53 -9.42 6.08 -5.54
CA PHE A 53 -10.36 4.96 -5.66
C PHE A 53 -10.07 4.06 -6.86
N ALA A 54 -8.81 3.69 -7.09
CA ALA A 54 -8.38 2.79 -8.16
C ALA A 54 -7.85 1.45 -7.60
N PRO A 55 -7.69 0.40 -8.43
CA PRO A 55 -7.07 -0.86 -8.01
C PRO A 55 -5.67 -0.65 -7.41
N GLY A 56 -5.43 -1.25 -6.26
CA GLY A 56 -4.21 -1.08 -5.48
C GLY A 56 -4.24 0.08 -4.48
N GLU A 57 -5.34 0.79 -4.33
CA GLU A 57 -5.42 1.92 -3.41
C GLU A 57 -5.83 1.50 -2.00
N PRO A 58 -5.18 2.05 -0.98
CA PRO A 58 -5.63 1.94 0.40
C PRO A 58 -6.75 2.94 0.69
N MET A 59 -7.67 2.56 1.58
CA MET A 59 -8.73 3.43 2.09
C MET A 59 -8.62 3.50 3.61
N LEU A 60 -8.69 4.70 4.16
CA LEU A 60 -8.84 4.96 5.58
C LEU A 60 -10.26 5.44 5.86
N LEU A 61 -10.93 4.78 6.81
CA LEU A 61 -12.21 5.23 7.35
C LEU A 61 -11.98 5.76 8.77
N VAL A 62 -12.56 6.92 9.07
CA VAL A 62 -12.50 7.52 10.39
C VAL A 62 -13.93 7.80 10.87
N LEU A 63 -14.35 7.07 11.89
CA LEU A 63 -15.59 7.36 12.62
C LEU A 63 -15.27 8.45 13.65
N LYS A 64 -15.82 9.63 13.46
CA LYS A 64 -15.62 10.75 14.38
C LYS A 64 -16.27 10.45 15.73
N GLY A 65 -15.56 10.83 16.79
CA GLY A 65 -16.00 10.59 18.16
C GLY A 65 -17.44 11.02 18.39
N SER A 66 -18.32 10.04 18.58
CA SER A 66 -19.74 10.28 18.82
C SER A 66 -20.18 9.56 20.09
N SER A 67 -20.63 10.33 21.08
CA SER A 67 -21.02 9.83 22.41
C SER A 67 -22.20 8.84 22.39
N GLY A 68 -23.02 8.88 21.34
CA GLY A 68 -24.21 8.04 21.19
C GLY A 68 -24.03 6.75 20.39
N VAL A 69 -22.85 6.51 19.77
CA VAL A 69 -22.59 5.34 18.92
C VAL A 69 -22.10 4.16 19.75
N ASN A 70 -22.64 2.97 19.47
CA ASN A 70 -22.15 1.68 19.94
C ASN A 70 -21.15 1.07 18.95
N ALA A 71 -21.52 1.04 17.66
CA ALA A 71 -20.68 0.54 16.59
C ALA A 71 -21.08 1.14 15.23
N ALA A 72 -20.15 1.14 14.28
CA ALA A 72 -20.46 1.31 12.86
C ALA A 72 -19.97 0.07 12.10
N VAL A 73 -20.89 -0.60 11.41
CA VAL A 73 -20.59 -1.74 10.52
C VAL A 73 -20.47 -1.22 9.11
N VAL A 74 -19.30 -1.40 8.52
CA VAL A 74 -18.99 -0.96 7.16
C VAL A 74 -18.84 -2.18 6.26
N LYS A 75 -19.55 -2.17 5.13
CA LYS A 75 -19.41 -3.19 4.08
C LYS A 75 -18.94 -2.53 2.80
N PHE A 76 -17.87 -3.05 2.23
CA PHE A 76 -17.35 -2.61 0.94
C PHE A 76 -16.69 -3.78 0.23
N LEU A 77 -16.98 -3.96 -1.07
CA LEU A 77 -16.56 -5.14 -1.81
C LEU A 77 -16.98 -6.43 -1.06
N ASN A 78 -16.02 -7.30 -0.78
CA ASN A 78 -16.24 -8.56 -0.04
C ASN A 78 -15.87 -8.47 1.45
N ARG A 79 -15.70 -7.25 2.00
CA ARG A 79 -15.28 -7.02 3.37
C ARG A 79 -16.39 -6.40 4.22
N THR A 80 -16.46 -6.87 5.46
CA THR A 80 -17.26 -6.27 6.52
C THR A 80 -16.33 -5.95 7.68
N LEU A 81 -16.37 -4.69 8.13
CA LEU A 81 -15.60 -4.19 9.27
C LEU A 81 -16.55 -3.68 10.34
N VAL A 82 -16.12 -3.79 11.60
CA VAL A 82 -16.84 -3.21 12.73
C VAL A 82 -15.92 -2.17 13.38
N MET A 83 -16.33 -0.91 13.31
CA MET A 83 -15.68 0.20 13.99
C MET A 83 -16.41 0.47 15.31
N ARG A 84 -15.65 0.58 16.39
CA ARG A 84 -16.20 0.93 17.71
C ARG A 84 -15.56 2.20 18.21
N PRO A 85 -16.32 3.13 18.82
CA PRO A 85 -15.73 4.28 19.50
C PRO A 85 -14.68 3.84 20.51
N ARG A 86 -13.60 4.60 20.64
CA ARG A 86 -12.57 4.30 21.65
C ARG A 86 -13.14 4.52 23.05
N PRO A 87 -12.83 3.66 24.04
CA PRO A 87 -13.27 3.84 25.42
C PRO A 87 -12.84 5.18 26.03
N SER A 88 -11.65 5.67 25.64
CA SER A 88 -11.10 6.97 26.05
C SER A 88 -11.75 8.17 25.35
N GLY A 89 -12.74 7.95 24.46
CA GLY A 89 -13.22 8.96 23.53
C GLY A 89 -12.29 9.14 22.33
N GLY A 90 -12.66 10.04 21.43
CA GLY A 90 -11.92 10.30 20.19
C GLY A 90 -12.33 9.42 19.01
N ASP A 91 -11.63 9.60 17.91
CA ASP A 91 -11.95 8.99 16.64
C ASP A 91 -11.53 7.51 16.57
N SER A 92 -12.34 6.72 15.89
CA SER A 92 -11.98 5.33 15.54
C SER A 92 -11.59 5.24 14.08
N GLN A 93 -10.61 4.42 13.78
CA GLN A 93 -10.15 4.23 12.41
C GLN A 93 -10.26 2.76 11.98
N ALA A 94 -10.45 2.55 10.69
CA ALA A 94 -10.39 1.24 10.04
C ALA A 94 -9.79 1.38 8.65
N PHE A 95 -9.25 0.29 8.13
CA PHE A 95 -8.59 0.27 6.84
C PHE A 95 -9.29 -0.71 5.90
N LEU A 96 -9.42 -0.33 4.64
CA LEU A 96 -9.84 -1.16 3.52
C LEU A 96 -8.84 -1.03 2.39
N GLY A 97 -8.77 -2.04 1.52
CA GLY A 97 -7.93 -2.01 0.32
C GLY A 97 -8.78 -2.32 -0.92
N ILE A 98 -8.57 -1.58 -1.99
CA ILE A 98 -9.07 -1.91 -3.32
C ILE A 98 -8.01 -2.80 -3.96
N ASP A 99 -8.19 -4.14 -3.91
CA ASP A 99 -7.16 -5.07 -4.44
C ASP A 99 -6.89 -4.85 -5.93
N LEU A 100 -5.69 -5.22 -6.37
CA LEU A 100 -5.23 -5.14 -7.77
C LEU A 100 -6.16 -5.82 -8.79
N ASP A 101 -6.94 -6.80 -8.37
CA ASP A 101 -7.84 -7.57 -9.24
C ASP A 101 -9.27 -7.00 -9.29
N VAL A 102 -9.57 -5.93 -8.52
CA VAL A 102 -10.87 -5.25 -8.57
C VAL A 102 -11.02 -4.59 -9.93
N LYS A 103 -12.16 -4.79 -10.57
CA LYS A 103 -12.45 -4.21 -11.89
C LYS A 103 -12.96 -2.78 -11.75
N PRO A 104 -12.74 -1.91 -12.74
CA PRO A 104 -13.41 -0.61 -12.79
C PRO A 104 -14.92 -0.79 -12.74
N GLY A 105 -15.60 0.12 -12.04
CA GLY A 105 -17.06 0.05 -11.90
C GLY A 105 -17.58 0.77 -10.67
N VAL A 106 -18.89 0.68 -10.46
CA VAL A 106 -19.56 1.26 -9.31
C VAL A 106 -19.74 0.20 -8.23
N TYR A 107 -19.24 0.48 -7.04
CA TYR A 107 -19.31 -0.42 -5.87
C TYR A 107 -19.96 0.28 -4.72
N ARG A 108 -20.92 -0.39 -4.08
CA ARG A 108 -21.64 0.17 -2.96
C ARG A 108 -20.85 0.05 -1.67
N LEU A 109 -20.69 1.17 -1.00
CA LEU A 109 -20.23 1.25 0.39
C LEU A 109 -21.46 1.38 1.28
N ASP A 110 -21.72 0.37 2.10
CA ASP A 110 -22.80 0.36 3.07
C ASP A 110 -22.23 0.65 4.47
N VAL A 111 -22.88 1.54 5.19
CA VAL A 111 -22.56 1.85 6.58
C VAL A 111 -23.81 1.74 7.42
N LYS A 112 -23.78 0.87 8.42
CA LYS A 112 -24.82 0.75 9.44
C LYS A 112 -24.26 1.23 10.77
N VAL A 113 -24.85 2.29 11.31
CA VAL A 113 -24.51 2.84 12.63
C VAL A 113 -25.48 2.32 13.65
N GLU A 114 -24.97 1.63 14.65
CA GLU A 114 -25.72 1.14 15.82
C GLU A 114 -25.51 2.10 16.98
N LYS A 115 -26.60 2.64 17.54
CA LYS A 115 -26.56 3.59 18.65
C LYS A 115 -26.71 2.89 19.98
N LYS A 116 -26.33 3.57 21.06
CA LYS A 116 -26.45 3.04 22.44
C LYS A 116 -27.88 2.90 22.91
N ASP A 117 -28.81 3.65 22.33
CA ASP A 117 -30.27 3.55 22.61
C ASP A 117 -30.95 2.40 21.86
N GLY A 118 -30.18 1.61 21.09
CA GLY A 118 -30.66 0.49 20.29
C GLY A 118 -31.18 0.88 18.91
N SER A 119 -31.23 2.18 18.57
CA SER A 119 -31.60 2.61 17.21
C SER A 119 -30.49 2.39 16.20
N GLU A 120 -30.88 2.24 14.93
CA GLU A 120 -29.95 2.01 13.82
C GLU A 120 -30.14 3.05 12.71
N GLU A 121 -29.04 3.47 12.10
CA GLU A 121 -29.06 4.31 10.91
C GLU A 121 -28.24 3.67 9.81
N VAL A 122 -28.75 3.70 8.58
CA VAL A 122 -28.08 3.09 7.42
C VAL A 122 -27.79 4.16 6.38
N LEU A 123 -26.56 4.15 5.90
CA LEU A 123 -26.07 4.98 4.80
C LEU A 123 -25.58 4.11 3.67
N HIS A 124 -25.78 4.60 2.46
CA HIS A 124 -25.24 3.99 1.25
C HIS A 124 -24.48 5.05 0.45
N ARG A 125 -23.34 4.66 -0.09
CA ARG A 125 -22.58 5.51 -0.99
C ARG A 125 -22.02 4.67 -2.15
N ASP A 126 -22.25 5.12 -3.36
CA ASP A 126 -21.61 4.54 -4.52
C ASP A 126 -20.18 5.08 -4.63
N ILE A 127 -19.23 4.18 -4.71
CA ILE A 127 -17.81 4.43 -4.93
C ILE A 127 -17.51 4.01 -6.37
N ILE A 128 -17.06 4.96 -7.16
CA ILE A 128 -16.61 4.69 -8.53
C ILE A 128 -15.15 4.26 -8.45
N VAL A 129 -14.89 2.97 -8.69
CA VAL A 129 -13.53 2.46 -8.84
C VAL A 129 -13.07 2.76 -10.26
N LEU A 130 -12.02 3.57 -10.38
CA LEU A 130 -11.44 3.99 -11.65
C LEU A 130 -10.64 2.86 -12.30
N ASP A 131 -10.34 3.00 -13.59
CA ASP A 131 -9.39 2.10 -14.26
C ASP A 131 -7.96 2.47 -13.89
N ARG A 132 -7.11 1.45 -13.71
CA ARG A 132 -5.67 1.60 -13.52
C ARG A 132 -4.94 0.59 -14.40
N VAL A 133 -4.14 1.11 -15.32
CA VAL A 133 -3.34 0.27 -16.22
C VAL A 133 -2.03 -0.11 -15.54
N PHE A 134 -1.77 -1.42 -15.46
CA PHE A 134 -0.51 -1.96 -14.94
C PHE A 134 0.35 -2.47 -16.11
N PRO A 135 1.57 -1.94 -16.30
CA PRO A 135 2.43 -2.34 -17.40
C PRO A 135 2.89 -3.80 -17.27
N THR A 136 3.29 -4.39 -18.39
CA THR A 136 3.88 -5.74 -18.41
C THR A 136 5.39 -5.64 -18.55
N GLU A 137 6.12 -6.36 -17.69
CA GLU A 137 7.58 -6.46 -17.69
C GLU A 137 8.00 -7.90 -17.99
N ARG A 138 9.11 -8.07 -18.72
CA ARG A 138 9.77 -9.37 -18.92
C ARG A 138 10.99 -9.47 -18.01
N LEU A 139 11.03 -10.51 -17.19
CA LEU A 139 12.13 -10.76 -16.26
C LEU A 139 12.80 -12.09 -16.55
N TRP A 140 14.11 -12.13 -16.26
CA TRP A 140 14.92 -13.35 -16.36
C TRP A 140 15.50 -13.68 -14.99
N VAL A 141 15.20 -14.86 -14.49
CA VAL A 141 15.69 -15.38 -13.21
C VAL A 141 16.19 -16.81 -13.39
N LYS A 142 16.90 -17.35 -12.41
CA LYS A 142 17.31 -18.76 -12.42
C LYS A 142 16.08 -19.66 -12.60
N GLN A 143 16.22 -20.69 -13.43
CA GLN A 143 15.10 -21.56 -13.82
C GLN A 143 14.44 -22.25 -12.63
N ASP A 144 15.16 -22.57 -11.57
CA ASP A 144 14.64 -23.18 -10.35
C ASP A 144 13.58 -22.29 -9.63
N TYR A 145 13.57 -20.99 -9.90
CA TYR A 145 12.52 -20.10 -9.36
C TYR A 145 11.27 -20.02 -10.25
N VAL A 146 11.37 -20.48 -11.51
CA VAL A 146 10.25 -20.49 -12.46
C VAL A 146 9.58 -21.86 -12.46
N THR A 147 10.40 -22.90 -12.57
CA THR A 147 9.98 -24.32 -12.51
C THR A 147 10.68 -25.00 -11.33
N PRO A 148 10.25 -24.78 -10.10
CA PRO A 148 10.92 -25.32 -8.93
C PRO A 148 10.99 -26.86 -8.98
N PRO A 149 12.13 -27.48 -8.60
CA PRO A 149 12.23 -28.91 -8.44
C PRO A 149 11.14 -29.48 -7.55
N ARG A 150 10.71 -30.72 -7.80
CA ARG A 150 9.62 -31.36 -7.05
C ARG A 150 9.85 -31.31 -5.53
N ALA A 151 11.08 -31.49 -5.07
CA ALA A 151 11.47 -31.48 -3.66
C ALA A 151 11.17 -30.14 -2.94
N VAL A 152 11.19 -29.01 -3.65
CA VAL A 152 10.94 -27.68 -3.05
C VAL A 152 9.53 -27.17 -3.26
N ARG A 153 8.72 -27.77 -4.17
CA ARG A 153 7.34 -27.32 -4.44
C ARG A 153 6.47 -27.37 -3.20
N GLU A 154 6.62 -28.42 -2.40
CA GLU A 154 5.87 -28.58 -1.15
C GLU A 154 6.27 -27.52 -0.12
N ARG A 155 7.55 -27.17 -0.05
CA ARG A 155 8.03 -26.05 0.78
C ARG A 155 7.40 -24.73 0.35
N ILE A 156 7.42 -24.42 -0.96
CA ILE A 156 6.82 -23.20 -1.50
C ILE A 156 5.32 -23.12 -1.18
N ARG A 157 4.60 -24.24 -1.31
CA ARG A 157 3.16 -24.32 -1.00
C ARG A 157 2.90 -24.03 0.47
N ARG A 158 3.65 -24.63 1.39
CA ARG A 158 3.53 -24.39 2.84
C ARG A 158 3.87 -22.97 3.23
N GLU A 159 4.92 -22.39 2.63
CA GLU A 159 5.31 -21.01 2.87
C GLU A 159 4.24 -20.02 2.38
N ALA A 160 3.68 -20.26 1.21
CA ALA A 160 2.57 -19.45 0.67
C ALA A 160 1.32 -19.54 1.55
N GLU A 161 0.99 -20.73 2.06
CA GLU A 161 -0.12 -20.95 2.99
C GLU A 161 0.10 -20.23 4.32
N LEU A 162 1.32 -20.32 4.88
CA LEU A 162 1.69 -19.60 6.10
C LEU A 162 1.50 -18.09 5.94
N VAL A 163 2.01 -17.52 4.84
CA VAL A 163 1.88 -16.08 4.56
C VAL A 163 0.41 -15.68 4.37
N ARG A 164 -0.39 -16.49 3.68
CA ARG A 164 -1.83 -16.26 3.53
C ARG A 164 -2.56 -16.29 4.88
N THR A 165 -2.24 -17.28 5.73
CA THR A 165 -2.80 -17.39 7.08
C THR A 165 -2.45 -16.17 7.92
N ILE A 166 -1.20 -15.66 7.85
CA ILE A 166 -0.81 -14.45 8.56
C ILE A 166 -1.69 -13.26 8.14
N PHE A 167 -1.91 -13.04 6.85
CA PHE A 167 -2.74 -11.93 6.36
C PHE A 167 -4.24 -12.11 6.65
N SER A 168 -4.70 -13.30 7.01
CA SER A 168 -6.08 -13.53 7.46
C SER A 168 -6.30 -13.26 8.96
N LEU A 169 -5.22 -13.12 9.74
CA LEU A 169 -5.31 -12.78 11.15
C LEU A 169 -5.74 -11.32 11.31
N VAL A 170 -6.53 -11.03 12.32
CA VAL A 170 -6.98 -9.67 12.62
C VAL A 170 -6.65 -9.36 14.07
N THR A 171 -5.68 -8.49 14.27
CA THR A 171 -5.47 -7.81 15.56
C THR A 171 -6.48 -6.67 15.64
N PRO A 172 -7.44 -6.69 16.58
CA PRO A 172 -8.54 -5.71 16.62
C PRO A 172 -8.09 -4.31 17.05
N GLU A 173 -6.90 -4.20 17.60
CA GLU A 173 -6.32 -2.95 18.07
C GLU A 173 -5.37 -2.36 17.03
N TRP A 174 -5.35 -1.03 16.92
CA TRP A 174 -4.32 -0.34 16.16
C TRP A 174 -2.98 -0.37 16.93
N LEU A 175 -1.98 -1.00 16.35
CA LEU A 175 -0.63 -1.10 16.93
C LEU A 175 0.31 -0.03 16.34
N GLY A 176 -0.07 0.59 15.22
CA GLY A 176 0.70 1.64 14.57
C GLY A 176 0.68 2.98 15.33
N ASP A 177 1.44 3.95 14.84
CA ASP A 177 1.58 5.27 15.44
C ASP A 177 1.65 6.35 14.34
N GLY A 178 0.52 6.99 14.06
CA GLY A 178 0.37 8.03 13.05
C GLY A 178 0.70 7.54 11.63
N ALA A 179 1.07 8.48 10.76
CA ALA A 179 1.38 8.21 9.36
C ALA A 179 2.54 7.23 9.18
N PHE A 180 2.47 6.45 8.09
CA PHE A 180 3.52 5.53 7.68
C PHE A 180 4.75 6.29 7.14
N ILE A 181 5.92 5.68 7.23
CA ILE A 181 7.16 6.18 6.65
C ILE A 181 7.72 5.21 5.62
N ALA A 182 8.56 5.68 4.70
CA ALA A 182 9.29 4.80 3.80
C ALA A 182 10.31 3.94 4.59
N PRO A 183 10.51 2.66 4.22
CA PRO A 183 11.45 1.77 4.91
C PRO A 183 12.91 2.15 4.68
N HIS A 184 13.17 2.94 3.65
CA HIS A 184 14.48 3.48 3.27
C HIS A 184 14.29 4.74 2.41
N PRO A 185 15.18 5.75 2.48
CA PRO A 185 15.07 7.00 1.72
C PRO A 185 15.44 6.85 0.23
N ALA A 186 15.95 5.68 -0.22
CA ALA A 186 16.31 5.47 -1.62
C ALA A 186 15.09 5.51 -2.55
N ASP A 187 15.34 5.84 -3.82
CA ASP A 187 14.33 5.79 -4.88
C ASP A 187 13.74 4.39 -5.03
N HIS A 188 12.51 4.34 -5.48
CA HIS A 188 11.85 3.09 -5.83
C HIS A 188 11.61 2.98 -7.34
N PHE A 189 11.35 1.76 -7.79
CA PHE A 189 10.80 1.53 -9.13
C PHE A 189 9.27 1.71 -9.10
N PRO A 190 8.67 2.41 -10.06
CA PRO A 190 7.21 2.54 -10.15
C PRO A 190 6.59 1.25 -10.71
N ASN A 191 6.79 0.15 -9.99
CA ASN A 191 6.49 -1.21 -10.47
C ASN A 191 5.43 -1.95 -9.64
N PHE A 192 4.70 -1.25 -8.78
CA PHE A 192 3.52 -1.80 -8.12
C PHE A 192 2.46 -2.23 -9.14
N GLY A 193 1.85 -3.38 -8.92
CA GLY A 193 0.82 -3.94 -9.82
C GLY A 193 1.36 -4.44 -11.16
N GLN A 194 2.63 -4.26 -11.48
CA GLN A 194 3.24 -4.66 -12.74
C GLN A 194 3.03 -6.15 -13.02
N ARG A 195 2.58 -6.45 -14.23
CA ARG A 195 2.41 -7.83 -14.69
C ARG A 195 3.77 -8.37 -15.15
N ARG A 196 4.28 -9.41 -14.50
CA ARG A 196 5.59 -9.96 -14.77
C ARG A 196 5.49 -11.26 -15.56
N LEU A 197 6.13 -11.28 -16.74
CA LEU A 197 6.34 -12.49 -17.54
C LEU A 197 7.78 -12.96 -17.29
N THR A 198 7.94 -13.92 -16.37
CA THR A 198 9.26 -14.43 -15.97
C THR A 198 9.67 -15.59 -16.84
N ASN A 199 10.87 -15.50 -17.47
CA ASN A 199 11.41 -16.49 -18.41
C ASN A 199 10.40 -16.89 -19.50
N ASN A 200 9.57 -15.95 -19.95
CA ASN A 200 8.49 -16.13 -20.94
C ASN A 200 7.42 -17.16 -20.59
N THR A 201 7.40 -17.72 -19.38
CA THR A 201 6.49 -18.79 -18.98
C THR A 201 5.64 -18.45 -17.76
N LEU A 202 6.25 -17.95 -16.67
CA LEU A 202 5.55 -17.67 -15.43
C LEU A 202 4.92 -16.28 -15.44
N ARG A 203 3.62 -16.19 -15.29
CA ARG A 203 2.88 -14.94 -15.17
C ARG A 203 2.56 -14.65 -13.71
N THR A 204 3.04 -13.53 -13.19
CA THR A 204 2.79 -13.07 -11.83
C THR A 204 2.44 -11.59 -11.82
N VAL A 205 1.81 -11.13 -10.74
CA VAL A 205 1.58 -9.69 -10.49
C VAL A 205 2.50 -9.25 -9.37
N HIS A 206 3.15 -8.11 -9.53
CA HIS A 206 4.02 -7.52 -8.53
C HIS A 206 3.15 -6.85 -7.45
N GLY A 207 2.96 -7.50 -6.32
CA GLY A 207 2.07 -7.04 -5.24
C GLY A 207 2.72 -6.07 -4.24
N GLY A 208 3.84 -5.47 -4.58
CA GLY A 208 4.59 -4.48 -3.79
C GLY A 208 5.42 -3.59 -4.69
N VAL A 209 6.40 -2.92 -4.13
CA VAL A 209 7.38 -2.10 -4.85
C VAL A 209 8.80 -2.59 -4.59
N ASP A 210 9.68 -2.39 -5.55
CA ASP A 210 11.11 -2.64 -5.38
C ASP A 210 11.82 -1.30 -5.13
N VAL A 211 12.47 -1.18 -3.96
CA VAL A 211 13.22 0.01 -3.54
C VAL A 211 14.71 -0.22 -3.81
N LYS A 212 15.40 0.73 -4.43
CA LYS A 212 16.81 0.65 -4.86
C LYS A 212 17.78 0.77 -3.69
N VAL A 213 17.65 -0.10 -2.69
CA VAL A 213 18.47 -0.05 -1.49
C VAL A 213 19.82 -0.74 -1.74
N PRO A 214 20.96 -0.11 -1.42
CA PRO A 214 22.27 -0.74 -1.50
C PRO A 214 22.36 -1.99 -0.60
N PHE A 215 23.21 -2.95 -1.02
CA PHE A 215 23.42 -4.17 -0.22
C PHE A 215 23.98 -3.83 1.17
N GLY A 216 23.36 -4.36 2.21
CA GLY A 216 23.80 -4.19 3.60
C GLY A 216 23.22 -2.97 4.31
N ASP A 217 22.56 -2.05 3.60
CA ASP A 217 21.92 -0.89 4.20
C ASP A 217 20.77 -1.27 5.13
N PRO A 218 20.50 -0.46 6.16
CA PRO A 218 19.46 -0.74 7.15
C PRO A 218 18.06 -0.58 6.54
N ILE A 219 17.18 -1.55 6.81
CA ILE A 219 15.76 -1.51 6.49
C ILE A 219 14.99 -1.21 7.77
N LYS A 220 14.08 -0.23 7.69
CA LYS A 220 13.29 0.26 8.83
C LYS A 220 11.85 -0.24 8.78
N ALA A 221 11.26 -0.43 9.96
CA ALA A 221 9.82 -0.65 10.10
C ALA A 221 9.06 0.62 9.67
N VAL A 222 8.11 0.48 8.77
CA VAL A 222 7.33 1.61 8.20
C VAL A 222 6.36 2.21 9.22
N ASN A 223 6.00 1.47 10.25
CA ASN A 223 5.20 1.92 11.39
C ASN A 223 5.43 0.98 12.59
N ALA A 224 4.94 1.37 13.77
CA ALA A 224 4.96 0.51 14.95
C ALA A 224 4.07 -0.73 14.73
N GLY A 225 4.41 -1.84 15.40
CA GLY A 225 3.68 -3.10 15.27
C GLY A 225 4.33 -4.26 15.97
N ARG A 226 3.84 -5.46 15.62
CA ARG A 226 4.38 -6.74 16.11
C ARG A 226 4.92 -7.56 14.94
N VAL A 227 6.13 -8.07 15.07
CA VAL A 227 6.73 -8.99 14.10
C VAL A 227 5.99 -10.34 14.16
N VAL A 228 5.25 -10.69 13.11
CA VAL A 228 4.50 -11.95 13.00
C VAL A 228 5.24 -13.01 12.20
N LEU A 229 6.22 -12.60 11.40
CA LEU A 229 7.16 -13.49 10.71
C LEU A 229 8.55 -12.84 10.65
N ALA A 230 9.58 -13.61 10.97
CA ALA A 230 10.99 -13.33 10.67
C ALA A 230 11.64 -14.67 10.31
N SER A 231 11.79 -14.96 9.01
CA SER A 231 12.22 -16.29 8.53
C SER A 231 12.78 -16.22 7.12
N SER A 232 13.53 -17.27 6.73
CA SER A 232 14.01 -17.45 5.36
C SER A 232 13.03 -18.29 4.56
N LEU A 233 12.37 -17.66 3.57
CA LEU A 233 11.45 -18.28 2.63
C LEU A 233 12.13 -18.55 1.29
N PHE A 234 11.67 -19.56 0.55
CA PHE A 234 12.32 -19.95 -0.70
C PHE A 234 12.28 -18.86 -1.77
N LEU A 235 11.11 -18.25 -1.98
CA LEU A 235 10.95 -17.21 -3.01
C LEU A 235 11.31 -15.82 -2.50
N SER A 236 10.91 -15.47 -1.30
CA SER A 236 11.08 -14.12 -0.75
C SER A 236 12.43 -13.93 -0.04
N GLY A 237 13.21 -15.01 0.17
CA GLY A 237 14.45 -14.96 0.92
C GLY A 237 14.21 -14.62 2.39
N ASN A 238 15.17 -13.98 3.01
CA ASN A 238 15.03 -13.51 4.39
C ASN A 238 13.95 -12.43 4.46
N THR A 239 12.93 -12.70 5.24
CA THR A 239 11.63 -12.03 5.21
C THR A 239 11.21 -11.61 6.61
N VAL A 240 10.68 -10.38 6.73
CA VAL A 240 9.96 -9.91 7.92
C VAL A 240 8.53 -9.53 7.51
N ILE A 241 7.55 -9.88 8.35
CA ILE A 241 6.18 -9.37 8.29
C ILE A 241 5.86 -8.73 9.63
N ILE A 242 5.35 -7.50 9.59
CA ILE A 242 4.89 -6.76 10.76
C ILE A 242 3.38 -6.58 10.67
N ASP A 243 2.68 -6.93 11.74
CA ASP A 243 1.26 -6.64 11.97
C ASP A 243 1.14 -5.29 12.68
N HIS A 244 0.48 -4.34 12.03
CA HIS A 244 0.20 -3.01 12.55
C HIS A 244 -1.17 -2.89 13.22
N GLY A 245 -1.91 -4.00 13.28
CA GLY A 245 -3.30 -4.03 13.76
C GLY A 245 -4.32 -3.66 12.68
N LEU A 246 -5.59 -3.86 12.99
CA LEU A 246 -6.74 -3.57 12.12
C LEU A 246 -6.63 -4.19 10.72
N GLY A 247 -5.89 -5.32 10.59
CA GLY A 247 -5.67 -6.02 9.32
C GLY A 247 -4.61 -5.38 8.42
N VAL A 248 -3.81 -4.44 8.92
CA VAL A 248 -2.74 -3.78 8.17
C VAL A 248 -1.41 -4.48 8.42
N PHE A 249 -0.73 -4.89 7.34
CA PHE A 249 0.57 -5.57 7.40
C PHE A 249 1.58 -4.92 6.46
N SER A 250 2.84 -4.89 6.90
CA SER A 250 3.99 -4.62 6.03
C SER A 250 4.86 -5.86 5.88
N TYR A 251 5.41 -6.07 4.68
CA TYR A 251 6.14 -7.26 4.29
C TYR A 251 7.42 -6.87 3.56
N TYR A 252 8.56 -7.36 4.04
CA TYR A 252 9.91 -6.98 3.61
C TYR A 252 10.68 -8.22 3.19
N CYS A 253 11.23 -8.24 1.96
CA CYS A 253 11.89 -9.39 1.38
C CYS A 253 13.36 -9.16 1.02
N HIS A 254 14.00 -10.24 0.61
CA HIS A 254 15.34 -10.29 0.03
C HIS A 254 16.47 -9.80 0.96
N MET A 255 16.22 -9.70 2.27
CA MET A 255 17.20 -9.19 3.22
C MET A 255 18.44 -10.09 3.29
N SER A 256 19.61 -9.49 3.54
CA SER A 256 20.85 -10.22 3.85
C SER A 256 20.88 -10.70 5.31
N LYS A 257 20.28 -9.91 6.21
CA LYS A 257 20.23 -10.21 7.64
C LYS A 257 18.92 -9.76 8.25
N LEU A 258 18.33 -10.59 9.10
CA LEU A 258 17.20 -10.26 9.98
C LEU A 258 17.76 -9.80 11.32
N LEU A 259 17.23 -8.69 11.88
CA LEU A 259 17.62 -8.12 13.16
C LEU A 259 16.52 -8.21 14.21
N VAL A 260 15.37 -8.74 13.84
CA VAL A 260 14.21 -8.98 14.69
C VAL A 260 13.76 -10.42 14.62
N ARG A 261 12.94 -10.85 15.59
CA ARG A 261 12.37 -12.20 15.70
C ARG A 261 10.85 -12.13 15.76
N ARG A 262 10.18 -13.20 15.40
CA ARG A 262 8.74 -13.34 15.59
C ARG A 262 8.38 -13.10 17.07
N GLY A 263 7.39 -12.25 17.29
CA GLY A 263 6.90 -11.83 18.61
C GLY A 263 7.43 -10.47 19.05
N ASP A 264 8.54 -9.99 18.50
CA ASP A 264 9.10 -8.69 18.87
C ASP A 264 8.11 -7.56 18.59
N ARG A 265 8.09 -6.55 19.45
CA ARG A 265 7.45 -5.26 19.19
C ARG A 265 8.48 -4.32 18.59
N VAL A 266 8.10 -3.62 17.55
CA VAL A 266 8.94 -2.63 16.88
C VAL A 266 8.25 -1.27 16.87
N GLY A 267 9.02 -0.21 17.00
CA GLY A 267 8.57 1.17 16.78
C GLY A 267 8.69 1.55 15.32
N LYS A 268 8.00 2.62 14.94
CA LYS A 268 8.16 3.26 13.63
C LYS A 268 9.61 3.74 13.46
N GLY A 269 10.28 3.32 12.39
CA GLY A 269 11.68 3.66 12.12
C GLY A 269 12.73 2.72 12.71
N ASP A 270 12.34 1.74 13.54
CA ASP A 270 13.27 0.74 14.06
C ASP A 270 13.90 -0.08 12.94
N VAL A 271 15.20 -0.38 13.06
CA VAL A 271 15.91 -1.19 12.08
C VAL A 271 15.56 -2.66 12.27
N ILE A 272 14.91 -3.26 11.27
CA ILE A 272 14.42 -4.65 11.31
C ILE A 272 15.30 -5.64 10.56
N GLY A 273 16.21 -5.16 9.73
CA GLY A 273 17.12 -5.99 8.94
C GLY A 273 18.04 -5.16 8.05
N LYS A 274 18.75 -5.85 7.17
CA LYS A 274 19.66 -5.25 6.19
C LYS A 274 19.29 -5.70 4.79
N CYS A 275 19.36 -4.78 3.82
CA CYS A 275 19.13 -5.08 2.42
C CYS A 275 20.05 -6.20 1.91
N GLY A 276 19.54 -7.01 1.01
CA GLY A 276 20.27 -8.14 0.43
C GLY A 276 19.76 -8.52 -0.95
N THR A 277 19.96 -9.79 -1.29
CA THR A 277 19.55 -10.41 -2.56
C THR A 277 19.17 -11.88 -2.37
N THR A 278 18.65 -12.24 -1.19
CA THR A 278 18.24 -13.62 -0.89
C THR A 278 16.91 -13.99 -1.56
N GLY A 279 16.70 -15.29 -1.82
CA GLY A 279 15.49 -15.76 -2.51
C GLY A 279 15.52 -15.48 -4.02
N ARG A 280 14.34 -15.24 -4.62
CA ARG A 280 14.17 -14.93 -6.05
C ARG A 280 14.43 -13.46 -6.31
N SER A 281 15.67 -13.08 -6.46
CA SER A 281 16.12 -11.71 -6.71
C SER A 281 17.11 -11.67 -7.88
N THR A 282 17.10 -10.58 -8.64
CA THR A 282 18.05 -10.32 -9.74
C THR A 282 19.25 -9.47 -9.30
N GLY A 283 19.21 -8.89 -8.10
CA GLY A 283 20.26 -8.05 -7.54
C GLY A 283 19.83 -7.42 -6.22
N PRO A 284 20.70 -6.65 -5.56
CA PRO A 284 20.38 -5.99 -4.30
C PRO A 284 19.19 -5.00 -4.45
N HIS A 285 18.14 -5.23 -3.67
CA HIS A 285 16.99 -4.33 -3.55
C HIS A 285 16.15 -4.77 -2.34
N LEU A 286 15.28 -3.89 -1.88
CA LEU A 286 14.20 -4.24 -0.97
C LEU A 286 12.92 -4.42 -1.78
N HIS A 287 12.32 -5.60 -1.75
CA HIS A 287 10.92 -5.74 -2.11
C HIS A 287 10.06 -5.45 -0.89
N TRP A 288 9.21 -4.41 -0.99
CA TRP A 288 8.34 -3.95 0.07
C TRP A 288 6.88 -4.00 -0.35
N THR A 289 6.05 -4.67 0.46
CA THR A 289 4.61 -4.83 0.22
C THR A 289 3.81 -4.29 1.40
N MET A 290 2.69 -3.66 1.11
CA MET A 290 1.64 -3.36 2.09
C MET A 290 0.40 -4.20 1.81
N ARG A 291 -0.22 -4.68 2.86
CA ARG A 291 -1.47 -5.43 2.81
C ARG A 291 -2.48 -4.81 3.74
N ILE A 292 -3.72 -4.77 3.29
CA ILE A 292 -4.87 -4.51 4.14
C ILE A 292 -5.75 -5.75 4.03
N PHE A 293 -5.70 -6.61 5.05
CA PHE A 293 -6.15 -8.00 4.98
C PHE A 293 -5.47 -8.72 3.82
N ASP A 294 -6.26 -9.33 2.91
CA ASP A 294 -5.76 -9.97 1.69
C ASP A 294 -5.56 -9.02 0.51
N SER A 295 -6.01 -7.76 0.61
CA SER A 295 -5.86 -6.78 -0.46
C SER A 295 -4.41 -6.29 -0.58
N ARG A 296 -3.87 -6.33 -1.80
CA ARG A 296 -2.58 -5.73 -2.15
C ARG A 296 -2.78 -4.25 -2.39
N VAL A 297 -2.09 -3.43 -1.63
CA VAL A 297 -2.17 -1.97 -1.79
C VAL A 297 -0.80 -1.39 -2.07
N ASP A 298 -0.79 -0.29 -2.81
CA ASP A 298 0.43 0.43 -3.17
C ASP A 298 1.10 0.97 -1.90
N PRO A 299 2.34 0.54 -1.61
CA PRO A 299 3.02 0.94 -0.39
C PRO A 299 3.24 2.46 -0.28
N TYR A 300 3.44 3.16 -1.39
CA TYR A 300 3.63 4.61 -1.36
C TYR A 300 2.32 5.37 -1.17
N GLU A 301 1.20 4.84 -1.66
CA GLU A 301 -0.13 5.41 -1.38
C GLU A 301 -0.51 5.28 0.11
N MET A 302 -0.01 4.23 0.80
CA MET A 302 -0.17 4.13 2.27
C MET A 302 0.48 5.28 3.02
N LEU A 303 1.58 5.86 2.50
CA LEU A 303 2.27 7.00 3.14
C LEU A 303 1.44 8.28 3.10
N LEU A 304 0.50 8.37 2.17
CA LEU A 304 -0.36 9.55 1.96
C LEU A 304 -1.61 9.54 2.84
N LEU A 305 -1.95 8.39 3.46
CA LEU A 305 -3.14 8.33 4.30
C LEU A 305 -2.97 9.18 5.57
N PRO A 306 -3.97 10.00 5.94
CA PRO A 306 -3.95 10.83 7.13
C PRO A 306 -4.26 10.00 8.40
N VAL A 307 -3.40 9.02 8.69
CA VAL A 307 -3.54 8.13 9.85
C VAL A 307 -3.26 8.91 11.13
N GLU A 308 -4.20 8.86 12.06
CA GLU A 308 -4.08 9.55 13.34
C GLU A 308 -3.05 8.88 14.26
N GLU A 309 -2.36 9.71 15.04
CA GLU A 309 -1.46 9.25 16.08
C GLU A 309 -2.21 8.44 17.13
N ARG A 310 -1.53 7.48 17.71
CA ARG A 310 -2.04 6.76 18.87
C ARG A 310 -2.12 7.74 20.03
N GLY A 311 -3.34 8.08 20.46
CA GLY A 311 -3.49 8.86 21.69
C GLY A 311 -2.61 8.23 22.78
N HIS A 312 -1.83 9.05 23.47
CA HIS A 312 -0.89 8.63 24.50
C HIS A 312 -1.64 7.85 25.62
N GLU A 313 -1.76 6.53 25.45
CA GLU A 313 -1.87 5.68 26.64
C GLU A 313 -0.45 5.53 27.20
N PRO A 314 -0.19 5.90 28.47
CA PRO A 314 1.11 5.72 29.08
C PRO A 314 1.46 4.23 29.00
N ARG A 315 2.68 3.94 28.49
CA ARG A 315 3.21 2.57 28.44
C ARG A 315 3.06 1.99 29.83
N ARG A 316 2.21 0.98 30.01
CA ARG A 316 2.20 0.20 31.24
C ARG A 316 3.57 -0.49 31.35
N PRO A 317 4.23 -0.39 32.49
CA PRO A 317 5.57 -0.93 32.74
C PRO A 317 5.66 -2.43 32.51
#